data_fed1a0c1b632eee3c619858d5eb9aaca
#
_entry.id   fed1a0c1b632eee3c619858d5eb9aaca
#
_cell.length_a   1.000
_cell.length_b   1.000
_cell.length_c   1.000
_cell.angle_alpha   90.00
_cell.angle_beta   90.00
_cell.angle_gamma   90.00
#
_symmetry.space_group_name_H-M   'P 1'
#
loop_
_entity.id
_entity.type
_entity.pdbx_description
1 polymer ?
#
loop_
_entity_poly.entity_id
_entity_poly.type
_entity_poly.pdbx_seq_one_letter_code
_entity_poly.pdbx_strand_id
1 'polypeptide(L)'
;IVDKARDKHMLSGKQAEALKDFSNLRNAIAHGRYYKSEPIAEPHEAVVKQISALRDIVVSPPDTLQVLQPQKVFTLTSATSIMEAFSVIKDKDFSQIPIYDEGRFTALLTTNTIARWVAGDLSDNHVLDAADIADIVEYQEPSDRAIFLARTVSVQETVDALSETDNQGHRPCAAVITEHGKVTERPCLLYTSD
;
A
#
# COMPACT_ATOMS: atom_id res chain seq x y z
N ILE A 1 13.98 -21.49 3.06
CA ILE A 1 13.90 -20.15 3.69
C ILE A 1 13.65 -19.10 2.63
N VAL A 2 14.47 -19.01 1.58
CA VAL A 2 14.33 -18.00 0.51
C VAL A 2 12.96 -18.08 -0.18
N ASP A 3 12.50 -19.29 -0.52
CA ASP A 3 11.18 -19.47 -1.14
C ASP A 3 10.05 -19.04 -0.20
N LYS A 4 10.13 -19.33 1.09
CA LYS A 4 9.17 -18.84 2.08
C LYS A 4 9.18 -17.31 2.20
N ALA A 5 10.34 -16.66 2.08
CA ALA A 5 10.42 -15.20 2.10
C ALA A 5 9.85 -14.58 0.82
N ARG A 6 10.00 -15.23 -0.33
CA ARG A 6 9.35 -14.85 -1.58
C ARG A 6 7.84 -15.03 -1.50
N ASP A 7 7.36 -16.18 -1.01
CA ASP A 7 5.93 -16.50 -0.90
C ASP A 7 5.21 -15.56 0.09
N LYS A 8 5.93 -14.99 1.06
CA LYS A 8 5.47 -13.92 1.94
C LYS A 8 5.71 -12.51 1.38
N HIS A 9 6.04 -12.39 0.11
CA HIS A 9 6.33 -11.12 -0.57
C HIS A 9 7.45 -10.26 0.06
N MET A 10 8.21 -10.79 1.01
CA MET A 10 9.37 -10.10 1.63
C MET A 10 10.51 -9.86 0.64
N LEU A 11 10.51 -10.56 -0.49
CA LEU A 11 11.53 -10.48 -1.53
C LEU A 11 10.86 -10.52 -2.91
N SER A 12 11.27 -9.66 -3.81
CA SER A 12 10.93 -9.79 -5.23
C SER A 12 11.55 -11.08 -5.82
N GLY A 13 10.99 -11.56 -6.93
CA GLY A 13 11.54 -12.73 -7.63
C GLY A 13 13.04 -12.59 -7.94
N LYS A 14 13.47 -11.41 -8.42
CA LYS A 14 14.88 -11.10 -8.71
C LYS A 14 15.76 -11.15 -7.45
N GLN A 15 15.27 -10.65 -6.32
CA GLN A 15 16.00 -10.69 -5.05
C GLN A 15 16.11 -12.13 -4.51
N ALA A 16 15.06 -12.92 -4.65
CA ALA A 16 15.09 -14.33 -4.27
C ALA A 16 16.06 -15.16 -5.12
N GLU A 17 16.13 -14.92 -6.44
CA GLU A 17 17.12 -15.53 -7.33
C GLU A 17 18.53 -15.12 -6.93
N ALA A 18 18.79 -13.83 -6.74
CA ALA A 18 20.10 -13.33 -6.30
C ALA A 18 20.57 -14.00 -4.99
N LEU A 19 19.66 -14.18 -4.01
CA LEU A 19 20.00 -14.89 -2.76
C LEU A 19 20.33 -16.37 -2.98
N LYS A 20 19.69 -17.04 -3.93
CA LYS A 20 20.03 -18.42 -4.32
C LYS A 20 21.41 -18.48 -4.96
N ASP A 21 21.73 -17.56 -5.85
CA ASP A 21 23.04 -17.46 -6.50
C ASP A 21 24.14 -17.18 -5.47
N PHE A 22 23.91 -16.28 -4.54
CA PHE A 22 24.85 -16.01 -3.43
C PHE A 22 25.03 -17.22 -2.54
N SER A 23 23.98 -18.00 -2.27
CA SER A 23 24.09 -19.25 -1.51
C SER A 23 24.94 -20.27 -2.24
N ASN A 24 24.78 -20.41 -3.55
CA ASN A 24 25.59 -21.30 -4.39
C ASN A 24 27.06 -20.87 -4.41
N LEU A 25 27.32 -19.58 -4.60
CA LEU A 25 28.67 -19.00 -4.54
C LEU A 25 29.33 -19.24 -3.18
N ARG A 26 28.63 -18.94 -2.09
CA ARG A 26 29.11 -19.17 -0.73
C ARG A 26 29.45 -20.64 -0.52
N ASN A 27 28.59 -21.55 -0.97
CA ASN A 27 28.84 -22.98 -0.81
C ASN A 27 30.06 -23.43 -1.63
N ALA A 28 30.24 -22.92 -2.84
CA ALA A 28 31.41 -23.21 -3.66
C ALA A 28 32.72 -22.73 -2.96
N ILE A 29 32.72 -21.52 -2.40
CA ILE A 29 33.87 -20.96 -1.71
C ILE A 29 34.16 -21.68 -0.37
N ALA A 30 33.11 -21.91 0.45
CA ALA A 30 33.27 -22.40 1.81
C ALA A 30 33.47 -23.92 1.91
N HIS A 31 32.93 -24.68 0.96
CA HIS A 31 32.96 -26.15 0.98
C HIS A 31 33.85 -26.76 -0.12
N GLY A 32 34.37 -25.96 -1.03
CA GLY A 32 35.37 -26.39 -1.99
C GLY A 32 36.66 -26.77 -1.25
N ARG A 33 37.00 -28.04 -1.26
CA ARG A 33 38.27 -28.52 -0.64
C ARG A 33 39.41 -28.25 -1.62
N TYR A 34 40.07 -27.12 -1.39
CA TYR A 34 41.29 -26.79 -2.11
C TYR A 34 42.53 -27.00 -1.23
N TYR A 35 43.66 -26.92 -1.90
CA TYR A 35 44.94 -27.18 -1.31
C TYR A 35 45.13 -26.42 0.00
N LYS A 36 45.41 -27.12 1.11
CA LYS A 36 45.61 -26.58 2.47
C LYS A 36 44.41 -25.93 3.15
N SER A 37 43.18 -26.24 2.75
CA SER A 37 41.96 -25.68 3.36
C SER A 37 41.77 -24.15 3.16
N GLU A 38 42.49 -23.56 2.24
CA GLU A 38 42.30 -22.15 1.90
C GLU A 38 41.11 -21.95 0.95
N PRO A 39 40.37 -20.82 1.04
CA PRO A 39 39.25 -20.55 0.14
C PRO A 39 39.72 -20.39 -1.32
N ILE A 40 38.96 -20.95 -2.26
CA ILE A 40 39.27 -20.91 -3.70
C ILE A 40 39.32 -19.50 -4.26
N ALA A 41 38.45 -18.62 -3.73
CA ALA A 41 38.23 -17.28 -4.22
C ALA A 41 37.67 -16.41 -3.10
N GLU A 42 37.88 -15.12 -3.22
CA GLU A 42 37.22 -14.12 -2.40
C GLU A 42 36.06 -13.50 -3.19
N PRO A 43 34.89 -13.26 -2.57
CA PRO A 43 33.78 -12.59 -3.25
C PRO A 43 34.17 -11.15 -3.55
N HIS A 44 33.82 -10.69 -4.76
CA HIS A 44 34.02 -9.30 -5.14
C HIS A 44 33.24 -8.37 -4.20
N GLU A 45 33.82 -7.21 -3.84
CA GLU A 45 33.26 -6.26 -2.87
C GLU A 45 31.82 -5.83 -3.23
N ALA A 46 31.53 -5.64 -4.54
CA ALA A 46 30.18 -5.32 -5.00
C ALA A 46 29.15 -6.41 -4.65
N VAL A 47 29.55 -7.69 -4.71
CA VAL A 47 28.69 -8.84 -4.33
C VAL A 47 28.40 -8.83 -2.84
N VAL A 48 29.42 -8.56 -2.02
CA VAL A 48 29.26 -8.44 -0.56
C VAL A 48 28.30 -7.30 -0.21
N LYS A 49 28.42 -6.16 -0.86
CA LYS A 49 27.50 -5.00 -0.69
C LYS A 49 26.06 -5.35 -1.07
N GLN A 50 25.86 -6.09 -2.18
CA GLN A 50 24.50 -6.53 -2.60
C GLN A 50 23.89 -7.49 -1.58
N ILE A 51 24.62 -8.47 -1.08
CA ILE A 51 24.14 -9.40 -0.05
C ILE A 51 23.80 -8.64 1.23
N SER A 52 24.63 -7.70 1.64
CA SER A 52 24.38 -6.87 2.83
C SER A 52 23.11 -6.05 2.69
N ALA A 53 22.88 -5.42 1.54
CA ALA A 53 21.65 -4.67 1.27
C ALA A 53 20.41 -5.57 1.30
N LEU A 54 20.47 -6.77 0.72
CA LEU A 54 19.37 -7.74 0.78
C LEU A 54 19.11 -8.24 2.20
N ARG A 55 20.17 -8.46 2.98
CA ARG A 55 20.04 -8.81 4.40
C ARG A 55 19.29 -7.71 5.15
N ASP A 56 19.66 -6.45 4.93
CA ASP A 56 19.08 -5.31 5.64
C ASP A 56 17.59 -5.16 5.32
N ILE A 57 17.16 -5.38 4.08
CA ILE A 57 15.75 -5.43 3.69
C ILE A 57 14.97 -6.51 4.44
N VAL A 58 15.58 -7.68 4.66
CA VAL A 58 14.92 -8.82 5.34
C VAL A 58 14.91 -8.66 6.87
N VAL A 59 16.00 -8.12 7.43
CA VAL A 59 16.16 -8.00 8.90
C VAL A 59 15.51 -6.74 9.45
N SER A 60 15.52 -5.67 8.67
CA SER A 60 14.95 -4.35 9.02
C SER A 60 14.27 -3.76 7.81
N PRO A 61 13.09 -4.27 7.43
CA PRO A 61 12.37 -3.74 6.29
C PRO A 61 12.06 -2.25 6.51
N PRO A 62 12.19 -1.40 5.48
CA PRO A 62 11.96 0.02 5.63
C PRO A 62 10.48 0.30 5.93
N ASP A 63 10.21 1.28 6.79
CA ASP A 63 8.87 1.78 7.04
C ASP A 63 8.28 2.41 5.77
N THR A 64 6.97 2.26 5.58
CA THR A 64 6.26 2.83 4.43
C THR A 64 6.49 4.34 4.30
N LEU A 65 6.46 5.08 5.41
CA LEU A 65 6.69 6.53 5.42
C LEU A 65 8.14 6.95 5.13
N GLN A 66 9.11 6.05 5.32
CA GLN A 66 10.50 6.31 4.91
C GLN A 66 10.67 6.24 3.39
N VAL A 67 9.91 5.34 2.74
CA VAL A 67 9.98 5.13 1.30
C VAL A 67 9.11 6.13 0.55
N LEU A 68 7.85 6.30 0.97
CA LEU A 68 6.86 7.11 0.25
C LEU A 68 6.79 8.57 0.71
N GLN A 69 7.46 8.92 1.78
CA GLN A 69 7.42 10.22 2.45
C GLN A 69 6.01 10.69 2.88
N PRO A 70 5.84 11.26 4.06
CA PRO A 70 4.54 11.78 4.50
C PRO A 70 4.05 12.86 3.53
N GLN A 71 2.78 12.75 3.14
CA GLN A 71 2.11 13.74 2.31
C GLN A 71 0.96 14.37 3.10
N LYS A 72 0.65 15.63 2.81
CA LYS A 72 -0.58 16.22 3.32
C LYS A 72 -1.76 15.56 2.62
N VAL A 73 -2.38 14.59 3.28
CA VAL A 73 -3.58 13.93 2.76
C VAL A 73 -4.72 14.95 2.73
N PHE A 74 -5.33 15.08 1.55
CA PHE A 74 -6.52 15.91 1.40
C PHE A 74 -7.73 15.12 1.89
N THR A 75 -8.59 15.76 2.68
CA THR A 75 -9.80 15.14 3.23
C THR A 75 -10.99 16.07 3.01
N LEU A 76 -12.17 15.49 2.88
CA LEU A 76 -13.45 16.19 2.86
C LEU A 76 -14.30 15.75 4.06
N THR A 77 -15.48 16.36 4.21
CA THR A 77 -16.47 15.95 5.21
C THR A 77 -17.72 15.40 4.52
N SER A 78 -18.55 14.68 5.26
CA SER A 78 -19.84 14.16 4.74
C SER A 78 -20.79 15.27 4.30
N ALA A 79 -20.71 16.47 4.89
CA ALA A 79 -21.50 17.65 4.53
C ALA A 79 -20.91 18.44 3.34
N THR A 80 -19.82 18.01 2.74
CA THR A 80 -19.26 18.64 1.54
C THR A 80 -20.14 18.32 0.33
N SER A 81 -20.43 19.32 -0.50
CA SER A 81 -21.23 19.11 -1.71
C SER A 81 -20.46 18.29 -2.77
N ILE A 82 -21.20 17.53 -3.57
CA ILE A 82 -20.59 16.76 -4.68
C ILE A 82 -19.89 17.68 -5.69
N MET A 83 -20.38 18.90 -5.90
CA MET A 83 -19.77 19.86 -6.81
C MET A 83 -18.37 20.28 -6.36
N GLU A 84 -18.17 20.42 -5.06
CA GLU A 84 -16.84 20.67 -4.49
C GLU A 84 -15.93 19.46 -4.67
N ALA A 85 -16.43 18.24 -4.40
CA ALA A 85 -15.70 17.01 -4.65
C ALA A 85 -15.28 16.86 -6.13
N PHE A 86 -16.15 17.17 -7.09
CA PHE A 86 -15.81 17.17 -8.51
C PHE A 86 -14.70 18.16 -8.84
N SER A 87 -14.73 19.35 -8.28
CA SER A 87 -13.68 20.35 -8.49
C SER A 87 -12.33 19.82 -7.96
N VAL A 88 -12.32 19.21 -6.78
CA VAL A 88 -11.10 18.63 -6.19
C VAL A 88 -10.56 17.47 -7.03
N ILE A 89 -11.42 16.56 -7.46
CA ILE A 89 -11.03 15.41 -8.32
C ILE A 89 -10.42 15.93 -9.62
N LYS A 90 -11.07 16.88 -10.27
CA LYS A 90 -10.61 17.46 -11.54
C LYS A 90 -9.27 18.21 -11.40
N ASP A 91 -9.13 19.02 -10.34
CA ASP A 91 -7.98 19.92 -10.19
C ASP A 91 -6.75 19.20 -9.62
N LYS A 92 -6.95 18.13 -8.87
CA LYS A 92 -5.88 17.41 -8.16
C LYS A 92 -5.63 15.99 -8.67
N ASP A 93 -6.43 15.52 -9.61
CA ASP A 93 -6.36 14.17 -10.19
C ASP A 93 -6.45 13.07 -9.11
N PHE A 94 -7.33 13.27 -8.13
CA PHE A 94 -7.55 12.28 -7.08
C PHE A 94 -8.64 11.28 -7.48
N SER A 95 -8.36 10.00 -7.40
CA SER A 95 -9.33 8.91 -7.58
C SER A 95 -10.01 8.50 -6.27
N GLN A 96 -9.44 8.88 -5.13
CA GLN A 96 -9.90 8.49 -3.81
C GLN A 96 -9.67 9.64 -2.80
N ILE A 97 -10.70 9.95 -2.01
CA ILE A 97 -10.66 11.03 -1.02
C ILE A 97 -11.21 10.50 0.31
N PRO A 98 -10.41 10.48 1.39
CA PRO A 98 -10.89 10.12 2.72
C PRO A 98 -11.86 11.17 3.27
N ILE A 99 -12.98 10.72 3.80
CA ILE A 99 -14.00 11.55 4.44
C ILE A 99 -13.80 11.48 5.96
N TYR A 100 -13.69 12.65 6.57
CA TYR A 100 -13.46 12.79 8.01
C TYR A 100 -14.48 13.75 8.61
N ASP A 101 -15.26 13.27 9.56
CA ASP A 101 -16.19 14.07 10.33
C ASP A 101 -15.72 14.13 11.78
N GLU A 102 -15.65 15.33 12.35
CA GLU A 102 -15.19 15.57 13.72
C GLU A 102 -13.83 14.91 14.07
N GLY A 103 -12.94 14.83 13.05
CA GLY A 103 -11.61 14.23 13.22
C GLY A 103 -11.58 12.70 13.14
N ARG A 104 -12.68 12.06 12.80
CA ARG A 104 -12.81 10.62 12.62
C ARG A 104 -13.08 10.28 11.15
N PHE A 105 -12.40 9.28 10.63
CA PHE A 105 -12.70 8.72 9.33
C PHE A 105 -14.08 8.06 9.31
N THR A 106 -14.89 8.41 8.32
CA THR A 106 -16.26 7.90 8.13
C THR A 106 -16.42 7.11 6.86
N ALA A 107 -15.76 7.52 5.78
CA ALA A 107 -15.87 6.85 4.48
C ALA A 107 -14.63 7.13 3.59
N LEU A 108 -14.48 6.35 2.53
CA LEU A 108 -13.56 6.62 1.44
C LEU A 108 -14.37 6.93 0.18
N LEU A 109 -14.42 8.18 -0.23
CA LEU A 109 -15.06 8.55 -1.49
C LEU A 109 -14.18 8.13 -2.66
N THR A 110 -14.68 7.25 -3.52
CA THR A 110 -13.99 6.81 -4.74
C THR A 110 -14.69 7.33 -6.00
N THR A 111 -13.96 7.42 -7.10
CA THR A 111 -14.56 7.73 -8.41
C THR A 111 -15.59 6.68 -8.81
N ASN A 112 -15.43 5.42 -8.41
CA ASN A 112 -16.41 4.35 -8.63
C ASN A 112 -17.70 4.59 -7.85
N THR A 113 -17.62 4.97 -6.58
CA THR A 113 -18.80 5.35 -5.77
C THR A 113 -19.56 6.47 -6.43
N ILE A 114 -18.85 7.53 -6.87
CA ILE A 114 -19.45 8.65 -7.58
C ILE A 114 -20.12 8.20 -8.88
N ALA A 115 -19.47 7.37 -9.68
CA ALA A 115 -20.02 6.88 -10.94
C ALA A 115 -21.32 6.07 -10.73
N ARG A 116 -21.39 5.25 -9.67
CA ARG A 116 -22.60 4.51 -9.30
C ARG A 116 -23.74 5.43 -8.86
N TRP A 117 -23.42 6.43 -8.03
CA TRP A 117 -24.39 7.44 -7.66
C TRP A 117 -24.92 8.18 -8.88
N VAL A 118 -24.06 8.69 -9.78
CA VAL A 118 -24.47 9.37 -11.02
C VAL A 118 -25.38 8.47 -11.87
N ALA A 119 -25.04 7.20 -12.02
CA ALA A 119 -25.84 6.26 -12.79
C ALA A 119 -27.22 6.01 -12.15
N GLY A 120 -27.30 5.98 -10.83
CA GLY A 120 -28.56 5.86 -10.08
C GLY A 120 -29.41 7.12 -10.22
N ASP A 121 -28.82 8.29 -9.99
CA ASP A 121 -29.49 9.59 -10.00
C ASP A 121 -30.05 9.95 -11.39
N LEU A 122 -29.25 9.74 -12.44
CA LEU A 122 -29.69 10.00 -13.83
C LEU A 122 -30.76 9.02 -14.34
N SER A 123 -31.02 7.93 -13.63
CA SER A 123 -31.93 6.88 -14.11
C SER A 123 -33.43 7.30 -14.06
N ASP A 124 -33.81 8.26 -13.23
CA ASP A 124 -35.19 8.68 -13.03
C ASP A 124 -35.63 9.83 -13.96
N ASN A 125 -34.86 10.93 -14.01
CA ASN A 125 -35.27 12.16 -14.71
C ASN A 125 -34.19 12.70 -15.68
N HIS A 126 -33.04 12.07 -15.81
CA HIS A 126 -31.87 12.46 -16.62
C HIS A 126 -31.26 13.81 -16.20
N VAL A 127 -31.47 14.24 -14.97
CA VAL A 127 -30.88 15.43 -14.36
C VAL A 127 -30.10 15.06 -13.15
N LEU A 128 -28.89 15.57 -13.02
CA LEU A 128 -28.06 15.33 -11.85
C LEU A 128 -28.50 16.25 -10.71
N ASP A 129 -28.97 15.67 -9.61
CA ASP A 129 -29.42 16.41 -8.45
C ASP A 129 -28.25 16.91 -7.58
N ALA A 130 -28.50 17.97 -6.81
CA ALA A 130 -27.56 18.42 -5.81
C ALA A 130 -27.55 17.43 -4.65
N ALA A 131 -26.37 16.95 -4.27
CA ALA A 131 -26.19 16.00 -3.18
C ALA A 131 -24.95 16.34 -2.36
N ASP A 132 -24.95 15.94 -1.11
CA ASP A 132 -23.78 15.95 -0.26
C ASP A 132 -23.07 14.58 -0.30
N ILE A 133 -21.81 14.54 0.13
CA ILE A 133 -21.04 13.30 0.16
C ILE A 133 -21.73 12.23 1.01
N ALA A 134 -22.47 12.63 2.06
CA ALA A 134 -23.27 11.70 2.88
C ALA A 134 -24.20 10.83 2.04
N ASP A 135 -24.89 11.40 1.06
CA ASP A 135 -25.82 10.68 0.19
C ASP A 135 -25.08 9.76 -0.79
N ILE A 136 -23.90 10.17 -1.22
CA ILE A 136 -23.11 9.47 -2.24
C ILE A 136 -22.42 8.25 -1.68
N VAL A 137 -21.94 8.28 -0.43
CA VAL A 137 -21.27 7.14 0.21
C VAL A 137 -22.20 5.94 0.42
N GLU A 138 -23.52 6.13 0.32
CA GLU A 138 -24.49 5.01 0.33
C GLU A 138 -24.33 4.08 -0.89
N TYR A 139 -23.70 4.57 -1.97
CA TYR A 139 -23.41 3.81 -3.18
C TYR A 139 -22.07 3.07 -3.15
N GLN A 140 -21.39 3.04 -1.99
CA GLN A 140 -20.13 2.32 -1.84
C GLN A 140 -20.30 0.81 -1.99
N GLU A 141 -19.30 0.18 -2.60
CA GLU A 141 -19.16 -1.27 -2.59
C GLU A 141 -18.23 -1.73 -1.44
N PRO A 142 -18.29 -3.01 -1.07
CA PRO A 142 -17.40 -3.55 -0.03
C PRO A 142 -15.90 -3.37 -0.32
N SER A 143 -15.51 -3.23 -1.59
CA SER A 143 -14.15 -2.92 -2.02
C SER A 143 -13.76 -1.45 -1.82
N ASP A 144 -14.74 -0.51 -1.77
CA ASP A 144 -14.50 0.92 -1.56
C ASP A 144 -14.17 1.23 -0.09
N ARG A 145 -13.29 0.44 0.51
CA ARG A 145 -12.90 0.59 1.92
C ARG A 145 -11.41 0.87 2.05
N ALA A 146 -11.07 1.62 3.08
CA ALA A 146 -9.69 1.84 3.49
C ALA A 146 -9.34 0.95 4.69
N ILE A 147 -8.08 0.52 4.76
CA ILE A 147 -7.48 -0.05 5.96
C ILE A 147 -6.63 1.00 6.67
N PHE A 148 -6.45 0.86 7.99
CA PHE A 148 -5.67 1.78 8.80
C PHE A 148 -4.44 1.08 9.33
N LEU A 149 -3.27 1.67 9.08
CA LEU A 149 -1.98 1.13 9.46
C LEU A 149 -1.18 2.17 10.24
N ALA A 150 -0.37 1.70 11.20
CA ALA A 150 0.47 2.57 11.99
C ALA A 150 1.64 3.12 11.17
N ARG A 151 2.20 4.27 11.56
CA ARG A 151 3.31 4.91 10.86
C ARG A 151 4.59 4.04 10.79
N THR A 152 4.71 3.07 11.69
CA THR A 152 5.85 2.14 11.76
C THR A 152 5.65 0.90 10.87
N VAL A 153 4.54 0.84 10.11
CA VAL A 153 4.28 -0.29 9.21
C VAL A 153 5.32 -0.32 8.09
N SER A 154 5.86 -1.49 7.80
CA SER A 154 6.77 -1.67 6.67
C SER A 154 6.01 -1.64 5.34
N VAL A 155 6.75 -1.36 4.26
CA VAL A 155 6.20 -1.42 2.89
C VAL A 155 5.58 -2.79 2.62
N GLN A 156 6.23 -3.87 3.06
CA GLN A 156 5.74 -5.22 2.83
C GLN A 156 4.42 -5.49 3.56
N GLU A 157 4.33 -5.14 4.84
CA GLU A 157 3.09 -5.28 5.61
C GLU A 157 1.94 -4.45 5.00
N THR A 158 2.24 -3.27 4.44
CA THR A 158 1.25 -2.45 3.74
C THR A 158 0.74 -3.16 2.47
N VAL A 159 1.63 -3.73 1.66
CA VAL A 159 1.27 -4.49 0.45
C VAL A 159 0.49 -5.75 0.81
N ASP A 160 0.91 -6.48 1.84
CA ASP A 160 0.21 -7.68 2.32
C ASP A 160 -1.21 -7.33 2.79
N ALA A 161 -1.35 -6.29 3.61
CA ALA A 161 -2.64 -5.83 4.12
C ALA A 161 -3.60 -5.36 3.00
N LEU A 162 -3.09 -4.71 1.94
CA LEU A 162 -3.88 -4.35 0.76
C LEU A 162 -4.25 -5.57 -0.11
N SER A 163 -3.46 -6.63 -0.04
CA SER A 163 -3.71 -7.86 -0.78
C SER A 163 -4.66 -8.81 -0.07
N GLU A 164 -4.89 -8.63 1.23
CA GLU A 164 -5.81 -9.44 2.02
C GLU A 164 -7.25 -9.19 1.58
N THR A 165 -7.98 -10.29 1.41
CA THR A 165 -9.41 -10.27 1.11
C THR A 165 -10.25 -10.47 2.38
N ASP A 166 -11.42 -9.86 2.40
CA ASP A 166 -12.43 -10.19 3.40
C ASP A 166 -13.04 -11.58 3.14
N ASN A 167 -13.98 -12.00 4.00
CA ASN A 167 -14.65 -13.29 3.88
C ASN A 167 -15.46 -13.46 2.59
N GLN A 168 -15.70 -12.38 1.84
CA GLN A 168 -16.42 -12.37 0.57
C GLN A 168 -15.49 -12.20 -0.64
N GLY A 169 -14.18 -12.09 -0.41
CA GLY A 169 -13.17 -11.95 -1.47
C GLY A 169 -12.88 -10.51 -1.89
N HIS A 170 -13.41 -9.49 -1.19
CA HIS A 170 -13.15 -8.08 -1.52
C HIS A 170 -11.84 -7.60 -0.89
N ARG A 171 -11.02 -6.92 -1.69
CA ARG A 171 -9.80 -6.25 -1.22
C ARG A 171 -10.08 -4.80 -0.86
N PRO A 172 -9.37 -4.24 0.11
CA PRO A 172 -9.38 -2.79 0.33
C PRO A 172 -8.71 -2.08 -0.86
N CYS A 173 -9.24 -0.91 -1.24
CA CYS A 173 -8.67 -0.13 -2.33
C CYS A 173 -7.65 0.92 -1.84
N ALA A 174 -7.54 1.15 -0.53
CA ALA A 174 -6.59 2.10 0.03
C ALA A 174 -6.10 1.70 1.42
N ALA A 175 -4.87 2.13 1.74
CA ALA A 175 -4.31 2.14 3.08
C ALA A 175 -4.12 3.58 3.56
N VAL A 176 -4.68 3.91 4.71
CA VAL A 176 -4.47 5.18 5.41
C VAL A 176 -3.45 4.95 6.51
N ILE A 177 -2.31 5.60 6.39
CA ILE A 177 -1.28 5.57 7.44
C ILE A 177 -1.56 6.71 8.42
N THR A 178 -1.67 6.35 9.69
CA THR A 178 -1.84 7.30 10.81
C THR A 178 -0.78 7.04 11.88
N GLU A 179 -0.74 7.83 12.95
CA GLU A 179 0.29 7.66 13.99
C GLU A 179 0.28 6.24 14.59
N HIS A 180 -0.92 5.72 14.92
CA HIS A 180 -1.07 4.41 15.56
C HIS A 180 -2.05 3.46 14.83
N GLY A 181 -2.42 3.76 13.57
CA GLY A 181 -3.35 2.95 12.80
C GLY A 181 -4.82 3.11 13.19
N LYS A 182 -5.21 4.27 13.75
CA LYS A 182 -6.57 4.50 14.23
C LYS A 182 -7.36 5.42 13.31
N VAL A 183 -8.63 5.13 13.15
CA VAL A 183 -9.60 5.92 12.37
C VAL A 183 -9.85 7.33 12.93
N THR A 184 -9.49 7.57 14.20
CA THR A 184 -9.63 8.86 14.90
C THR A 184 -8.38 9.73 14.82
N GLU A 185 -7.40 9.31 14.05
CA GLU A 185 -6.15 10.04 13.91
C GLU A 185 -6.06 10.70 12.53
N ARG A 186 -5.29 11.78 12.45
CA ARG A 186 -5.03 12.44 11.17
C ARG A 186 -4.25 11.54 10.24
N PRO A 187 -4.62 11.45 8.95
CA PRO A 187 -3.87 10.69 7.97
C PRO A 187 -2.51 11.36 7.68
N CYS A 188 -1.45 10.55 7.70
CA CYS A 188 -0.10 10.94 7.32
C CYS A 188 0.21 10.63 5.85
N LEU A 189 -0.43 9.58 5.33
CA LEU A 189 -0.29 9.12 3.95
C LEU A 189 -1.57 8.37 3.56
N LEU A 190 -2.00 8.56 2.32
CA LEU A 190 -2.96 7.69 1.63
C LEU A 190 -2.20 6.95 0.53
N TYR A 191 -2.22 5.63 0.59
CA TYR A 191 -1.67 4.76 -0.45
C TYR A 191 -2.80 3.99 -1.10
N THR A 192 -2.85 3.98 -2.44
CA THR A 192 -3.89 3.33 -3.22
C THR A 192 -3.29 2.17 -4.01
N SER A 193 -4.07 1.10 -4.16
CA SER A 193 -3.70 -0.07 -4.98
C SER A 193 -4.27 0.10 -6.39
N ASP A 194 -3.71 1.01 -7.18
CA ASP A 194 -4.04 1.11 -8.61
C ASP A 194 -3.16 0.17 -9.45
#